data_665a872b6d883200164357fe9117b12a
#
_entry.id   665a872b6d883200164357fe9117b12a
#
_cell.length_a   1.000
_cell.length_b   1.000
_cell.length_c   1.000
_cell.angle_alpha   90.00
_cell.angle_beta   90.00
_cell.angle_gamma   90.00
#
_symmetry.space_group_name_H-M   'P 1'
#
loop_
_entity.id
_entity.type
_entity.pdbx_description
1 polymer ?
#
loop_
_entity_poly.entity_id
_entity_poly.type
_entity_poly.pdbx_seq_one_letter_code
_entity_poly.pdbx_strand_id
1 'polypeptide(L)'
;LDGKSVSDTPLYDLAAMVGSVFQNPKSQFFNVDTDSELAFACENLGYPQEDILQRMDRTISDYHIEDLMGRSVFALSGGEKQKIACASSSVLLPGIMVLDEPSSNLDMSAIDDLRQVLSLWKKQGKTILIAEHRLYYLHDLVDRVLYVKDGEIKQEYTPAEFDSLSDSTRKEM
;
A
#
# COMPACT_ATOMS: atom_id res chain seq x y z
N LEU A 1 -14.14 -10.95 -2.70
CA LEU A 1 -13.02 -11.32 -1.84
C LEU A 1 -13.30 -12.71 -1.26
N ASP A 2 -12.39 -13.66 -1.46
CA ASP A 2 -12.56 -15.06 -0.99
C ASP A 2 -13.92 -15.68 -1.35
N GLY A 3 -14.39 -15.42 -2.57
CA GLY A 3 -15.70 -15.87 -3.08
C GLY A 3 -16.92 -15.06 -2.60
N LYS A 4 -16.72 -14.04 -1.77
CA LYS A 4 -17.79 -13.12 -1.35
C LYS A 4 -17.87 -11.91 -2.26
N SER A 5 -19.09 -11.44 -2.53
CA SER A 5 -19.31 -10.17 -3.23
C SER A 5 -18.84 -8.99 -2.37
N VAL A 6 -18.08 -8.08 -2.94
CA VAL A 6 -17.65 -6.84 -2.25
C VAL A 6 -18.87 -5.96 -1.94
N SER A 7 -19.85 -5.93 -2.84
CA SER A 7 -21.10 -5.15 -2.66
C SER A 7 -21.96 -5.62 -1.50
N ASP A 8 -21.85 -6.89 -1.14
CA ASP A 8 -22.68 -7.51 -0.08
C ASP A 8 -21.92 -7.64 1.25
N THR A 9 -20.63 -7.24 1.26
CA THR A 9 -19.80 -7.31 2.47
C THR A 9 -19.85 -5.96 3.20
N PRO A 10 -20.14 -5.93 4.50
CA PRO A 10 -20.12 -4.70 5.30
C PRO A 10 -18.74 -4.00 5.20
N LEU A 11 -18.75 -2.67 5.14
CA LEU A 11 -17.51 -1.87 5.02
C LEU A 11 -16.53 -2.16 6.17
N TYR A 12 -17.03 -2.41 7.35
CA TYR A 12 -16.24 -2.81 8.52
C TYR A 12 -15.43 -4.09 8.29
N ASP A 13 -16.06 -5.11 7.69
CA ASP A 13 -15.38 -6.37 7.38
C ASP A 13 -14.34 -6.17 6.24
N LEU A 14 -14.68 -5.34 5.23
CA LEU A 14 -13.76 -5.00 4.16
C LEU A 14 -12.53 -4.25 4.68
N ALA A 15 -12.71 -3.34 5.64
CA ALA A 15 -11.60 -2.58 6.25
C ALA A 15 -10.59 -3.48 6.98
N ALA A 16 -11.01 -4.61 7.50
CA ALA A 16 -10.11 -5.60 8.11
C ALA A 16 -9.36 -6.46 7.07
N MET A 17 -9.90 -6.59 5.86
CA MET A 17 -9.37 -7.47 4.80
C MET A 17 -8.48 -6.72 3.80
N VAL A 18 -8.71 -5.42 3.61
CA VAL A 18 -8.08 -4.59 2.57
C VAL A 18 -7.39 -3.39 3.21
N GLY A 19 -6.08 -3.30 3.05
CA GLY A 19 -5.32 -2.10 3.36
C GLY A 19 -5.26 -1.19 2.13
N SER A 20 -5.49 0.11 2.32
CA SER A 20 -5.47 1.09 1.23
C SER A 20 -4.39 2.13 1.46
N VAL A 21 -3.65 2.47 0.40
CA VAL A 21 -2.63 3.53 0.41
C VAL A 21 -2.98 4.54 -0.67
N PHE A 22 -3.23 5.78 -0.28
CA PHE A 22 -3.68 6.85 -1.17
C PHE A 22 -2.50 7.55 -1.83
N GLN A 23 -2.73 8.15 -2.99
CA GLN A 23 -1.77 8.96 -3.73
C GLN A 23 -1.13 10.06 -2.87
N ASN A 24 -1.91 10.69 -1.99
CA ASN A 24 -1.40 11.68 -1.04
C ASN A 24 -1.49 11.12 0.38
N PRO A 25 -0.36 10.73 1.01
CA PRO A 25 -0.36 10.20 2.37
C PRO A 25 -1.00 11.12 3.40
N LYS A 26 -0.91 12.46 3.18
CA LYS A 26 -1.50 13.44 4.11
C LYS A 26 -3.01 13.34 4.22
N SER A 27 -3.70 12.90 3.16
CA SER A 27 -5.15 12.73 3.17
C SER A 27 -5.59 11.43 3.84
N GLN A 28 -4.65 10.54 4.16
CA GLN A 28 -4.89 9.26 4.80
C GLN A 28 -4.79 9.35 6.33
N PHE A 29 -3.95 10.26 6.86
CA PHE A 29 -3.70 10.36 8.30
C PHE A 29 -4.87 10.96 9.07
N PHE A 30 -5.23 10.29 10.15
CA PHE A 30 -6.25 10.73 11.10
C PHE A 30 -5.65 11.34 12.37
N ASN A 31 -4.40 11.02 12.69
CA ASN A 31 -3.73 11.42 13.92
C ASN A 31 -2.59 12.42 13.66
N VAL A 32 -2.13 13.06 14.73
CA VAL A 32 -1.07 14.07 14.68
C VAL A 32 0.32 13.49 14.88
N ASP A 33 0.42 12.29 15.41
CA ASP A 33 1.67 11.59 15.70
C ASP A 33 1.63 10.16 15.14
N THR A 34 2.82 9.60 14.94
CA THR A 34 3.04 8.31 14.28
C THR A 34 2.57 7.12 15.11
N ASP A 35 2.67 7.18 16.43
CA ASP A 35 2.23 6.07 17.30
C ASP A 35 0.72 5.93 17.28
N SER A 36 0.01 7.04 17.47
CA SER A 36 -1.45 7.08 17.39
C SER A 36 -1.95 6.68 16.00
N GLU A 37 -1.23 7.08 14.93
CA GLU A 37 -1.59 6.71 13.55
C GLU A 37 -1.45 5.20 13.31
N LEU A 38 -0.42 4.55 13.83
CA LEU A 38 -0.27 3.10 13.74
C LEU A 38 -1.33 2.35 14.56
N ALA A 39 -1.65 2.83 15.77
CA ALA A 39 -2.65 2.19 16.63
C ALA A 39 -4.09 2.32 16.10
N PHE A 40 -4.38 3.39 15.38
CA PHE A 40 -5.72 3.87 15.03
C PHE A 40 -6.65 2.78 14.46
N ALA A 41 -6.18 2.02 13.49
CA ALA A 41 -6.99 0.99 12.84
C ALA A 41 -7.35 -0.15 13.81
N CYS A 42 -6.42 -0.55 14.65
CA CYS A 42 -6.64 -1.60 15.66
C CYS A 42 -7.59 -1.12 16.75
N GLU A 43 -7.45 0.12 17.22
CA GLU A 43 -8.33 0.73 18.22
C GLU A 43 -9.77 0.81 17.73
N ASN A 44 -9.99 1.27 16.48
CA ASN A 44 -11.31 1.35 15.88
C ASN A 44 -12.00 -0.01 15.72
N LEU A 45 -11.23 -1.08 15.55
CA LEU A 45 -11.74 -2.45 15.49
C LEU A 45 -11.87 -3.10 16.87
N GLY A 46 -11.53 -2.36 17.96
CA GLY A 46 -11.70 -2.84 19.34
C GLY A 46 -10.71 -3.93 19.75
N TYR A 47 -9.51 -3.96 19.17
CA TYR A 47 -8.48 -4.90 19.59
C TYR A 47 -8.02 -4.63 21.04
N PRO A 48 -7.71 -5.68 21.81
CA PRO A 48 -7.09 -5.52 23.12
C PRO A 48 -5.74 -4.79 23.01
N GLN A 49 -5.41 -4.00 24.04
CA GLN A 49 -4.17 -3.19 24.07
C GLN A 49 -2.91 -4.03 23.81
N GLU A 50 -2.84 -5.24 24.38
CA GLU A 50 -1.71 -6.15 24.19
C GLU A 50 -1.52 -6.54 22.72
N ASP A 51 -2.62 -6.85 22.04
CA ASP A 51 -2.61 -7.20 20.60
C ASP A 51 -2.21 -5.99 19.74
N ILE A 52 -2.65 -4.78 20.11
CA ILE A 52 -2.28 -3.53 19.42
C ILE A 52 -0.77 -3.34 19.51
N LEU A 53 -0.20 -3.39 20.72
CA LEU A 53 1.23 -3.21 20.92
C LEU A 53 2.05 -4.26 20.16
N GLN A 54 1.66 -5.52 20.20
CA GLN A 54 2.34 -6.59 19.47
C GLN A 54 2.33 -6.35 17.95
N ARG A 55 1.18 -5.91 17.39
CA ARG A 55 1.05 -5.59 15.98
C ARG A 55 1.88 -4.38 15.58
N MET A 56 1.90 -3.35 16.41
CA MET A 56 2.72 -2.16 16.21
C MET A 56 4.22 -2.51 16.23
N ASP A 57 4.70 -3.22 17.25
CA ASP A 57 6.10 -3.62 17.36
C ASP A 57 6.57 -4.41 16.15
N ARG A 58 5.75 -5.37 15.69
CA ARG A 58 6.01 -6.12 14.48
C ARG A 58 6.07 -5.22 13.25
N THR A 59 5.10 -4.31 13.09
CA THR A 59 5.04 -3.40 11.95
C THR A 59 6.22 -2.44 11.96
N ILE A 60 6.57 -1.86 13.11
CA ILE A 60 7.70 -0.96 13.27
C ILE A 60 9.00 -1.66 12.82
N SER A 61 9.22 -2.89 13.27
CA SER A 61 10.38 -3.69 12.89
C SER A 61 10.39 -4.08 11.42
N ASP A 62 9.25 -4.57 10.89
CA ASP A 62 9.14 -5.02 9.50
C ASP A 62 9.38 -3.88 8.48
N TYR A 63 9.05 -2.63 8.86
CA TYR A 63 9.16 -1.45 8.00
C TYR A 63 10.39 -0.59 8.29
N HIS A 64 11.16 -0.93 9.32
CA HIS A 64 12.33 -0.17 9.78
C HIS A 64 11.98 1.31 9.99
N ILE A 65 10.98 1.56 10.85
CA ILE A 65 10.46 2.91 11.13
C ILE A 65 10.65 3.33 12.60
N GLU A 66 11.54 2.67 13.32
CA GLU A 66 11.84 2.96 14.72
C GLU A 66 12.16 4.44 14.97
N ASP A 67 12.96 5.04 14.07
CA ASP A 67 13.36 6.45 14.14
C ASP A 67 12.21 7.44 13.82
N LEU A 68 11.10 6.95 13.28
CA LEU A 68 9.93 7.75 12.96
C LEU A 68 8.90 7.76 14.08
N MET A 69 8.99 6.86 15.05
CA MET A 69 8.02 6.74 16.12
C MET A 69 8.11 7.94 17.08
N GLY A 70 6.98 8.31 17.68
CA GLY A 70 6.86 9.48 18.57
C GLY A 70 6.96 10.84 17.86
N ARG A 71 7.00 10.87 16.53
CA ARG A 71 7.13 12.11 15.74
C ARG A 71 5.77 12.60 15.25
N SER A 72 5.67 13.91 15.10
CA SER A 72 4.51 14.50 14.42
C SER A 72 4.49 14.10 12.94
N VAL A 73 3.36 13.59 12.43
CA VAL A 73 3.19 13.25 11.02
C VAL A 73 3.39 14.47 10.10
N PHE A 74 3.19 15.69 10.60
CA PHE A 74 3.42 16.91 9.84
C PHE A 74 4.90 17.21 9.63
N ALA A 75 5.77 16.77 10.56
CA ALA A 75 7.21 16.98 10.50
C ALA A 75 7.95 15.97 9.61
N LEU A 76 7.27 14.94 9.12
CA LEU A 76 7.85 13.91 8.25
C LEU A 76 8.05 14.45 6.84
N SER A 77 9.13 13.97 6.17
CA SER A 77 9.33 14.14 4.72
C SER A 77 8.26 13.38 3.91
N GLY A 78 8.23 13.57 2.59
CA GLY A 78 7.29 12.86 1.71
C GLY A 78 7.46 11.34 1.76
N GLY A 79 8.70 10.85 1.69
CA GLY A 79 9.02 9.43 1.77
C GLY A 79 8.71 8.82 3.14
N GLU A 80 9.05 9.51 4.23
CA GLU A 80 8.69 9.08 5.59
C GLU A 80 7.17 8.99 5.78
N LYS A 81 6.41 9.96 5.26
CA LYS A 81 4.94 9.92 5.25
C LYS A 81 4.41 8.70 4.50
N GLN A 82 4.96 8.41 3.32
CA GLN A 82 4.57 7.25 2.53
C GLN A 82 4.84 5.95 3.29
N LYS A 83 5.99 5.86 3.95
CA LYS A 83 6.36 4.69 4.77
C LYS A 83 5.40 4.48 5.94
N ILE A 84 5.04 5.55 6.67
CA ILE A 84 4.02 5.49 7.74
C ILE A 84 2.64 5.13 7.20
N ALA A 85 2.22 5.68 6.03
CA ALA A 85 0.95 5.35 5.41
C ALA A 85 0.86 3.86 5.01
N CYS A 86 1.94 3.29 4.48
CA CYS A 86 2.02 1.86 4.22
C CYS A 86 1.97 1.03 5.50
N ALA A 87 2.68 1.46 6.55
CA ALA A 87 2.72 0.78 7.84
C ALA A 87 1.34 0.78 8.51
N SER A 88 0.69 1.94 8.63
CA SER A 88 -0.65 2.06 9.24
C SER A 88 -1.72 1.27 8.49
N SER A 89 -1.64 1.21 7.16
CA SER A 89 -2.56 0.40 6.34
C SER A 89 -2.35 -1.11 6.51
N SER A 90 -1.17 -1.54 6.97
CA SER A 90 -0.84 -2.96 7.08
C SER A 90 -0.84 -3.51 8.51
N VAL A 91 -1.00 -2.67 9.54
CA VAL A 91 -0.99 -3.09 10.96
C VAL A 91 -2.08 -4.13 11.29
N LEU A 92 -3.20 -4.09 10.59
CA LEU A 92 -4.27 -5.10 10.69
C LEU A 92 -3.91 -6.43 10.03
N LEU A 93 -2.77 -6.52 9.34
CA LEU A 93 -2.32 -7.66 8.56
C LEU A 93 -3.31 -8.06 7.44
N PRO A 94 -3.85 -7.11 6.67
CA PRO A 94 -4.81 -7.42 5.61
C PRO A 94 -4.19 -8.36 4.57
N GLY A 95 -5.02 -9.21 3.96
CA GLY A 95 -4.58 -10.10 2.88
C GLY A 95 -4.40 -9.39 1.53
N ILE A 96 -5.04 -8.22 1.38
CA ILE A 96 -5.07 -7.44 0.13
C ILE A 96 -4.58 -6.02 0.43
N MET A 97 -3.69 -5.51 -0.43
CA MET A 97 -3.24 -4.11 -0.41
C MET A 97 -3.59 -3.42 -1.71
N VAL A 98 -4.22 -2.27 -1.64
CA VAL A 98 -4.60 -1.44 -2.79
C VAL A 98 -3.86 -0.11 -2.70
N LEU A 99 -3.13 0.25 -3.76
CA LEU A 99 -2.35 1.48 -3.80
C LEU A 99 -2.76 2.30 -5.02
N ASP A 100 -2.98 3.58 -4.80
CA ASP A 100 -3.30 4.55 -5.85
C ASP A 100 -2.13 5.53 -6.03
N GLU A 101 -1.41 5.43 -7.15
CA GLU A 101 -0.24 6.21 -7.53
C GLU A 101 0.76 6.47 -6.37
N PRO A 102 1.19 5.42 -5.66
CA PRO A 102 1.96 5.58 -4.42
C PRO A 102 3.33 6.24 -4.62
N SER A 103 3.84 6.29 -5.87
CA SER A 103 5.15 6.91 -6.18
C SER A 103 5.06 8.37 -6.63
N SER A 104 3.87 8.95 -6.80
CA SER A 104 3.65 10.22 -7.51
C SER A 104 4.46 11.40 -6.95
N ASN A 105 4.68 11.46 -5.64
CA ASN A 105 5.36 12.55 -4.94
C ASN A 105 6.69 12.14 -4.30
N LEU A 106 7.28 11.01 -4.72
CA LEU A 106 8.48 10.45 -4.14
C LEU A 106 9.71 10.75 -4.99
N ASP A 107 10.83 10.98 -4.33
CA ASP A 107 12.17 10.95 -4.92
C ASP A 107 12.65 9.49 -5.09
N MET A 108 13.81 9.32 -5.72
CA MET A 108 14.35 7.99 -6.03
C MET A 108 14.59 7.15 -4.77
N SER A 109 15.09 7.75 -3.69
CA SER A 109 15.35 7.04 -2.43
C SER A 109 14.06 6.54 -1.80
N ALA A 110 13.02 7.39 -1.78
CA ALA A 110 11.70 7.01 -1.26
C ALA A 110 10.99 5.96 -2.13
N ILE A 111 11.25 5.95 -3.45
CA ILE A 111 10.77 4.89 -4.35
C ILE A 111 11.45 3.56 -4.03
N ASP A 112 12.75 3.55 -3.71
CA ASP A 112 13.45 2.34 -3.29
C ASP A 112 12.90 1.80 -1.96
N ASP A 113 12.58 2.68 -1.01
CA ASP A 113 11.90 2.31 0.23
C ASP A 113 10.51 1.69 -0.04
N LEU A 114 9.71 2.33 -0.90
CA LEU A 114 8.41 1.79 -1.32
C LEU A 114 8.55 0.41 -1.97
N ARG A 115 9.54 0.22 -2.83
CA ARG A 115 9.85 -1.07 -3.45
C ARG A 115 10.17 -2.16 -2.42
N GLN A 116 10.90 -1.82 -1.35
CA GLN A 116 11.18 -2.76 -0.25
C GLN A 116 9.89 -3.17 0.46
N VAL A 117 8.99 -2.22 0.74
CA VAL A 117 7.67 -2.50 1.33
C VAL A 117 6.84 -3.44 0.45
N LEU A 118 6.77 -3.18 -0.86
CA LEU A 118 6.04 -4.04 -1.80
C LEU A 118 6.65 -5.45 -1.85
N SER A 119 7.98 -5.55 -1.83
CA SER A 119 8.68 -6.84 -1.79
C SER A 119 8.39 -7.61 -0.51
N LEU A 120 8.30 -6.92 0.63
CA LEU A 120 7.91 -7.50 1.92
C LEU A 120 6.49 -8.07 1.84
N TRP A 121 5.53 -7.29 1.34
CA TRP A 121 4.14 -7.75 1.20
C TRP A 121 4.01 -8.95 0.25
N LYS A 122 4.75 -8.94 -0.86
CA LYS A 122 4.79 -10.08 -1.79
C LYS A 122 5.34 -11.33 -1.11
N LYS A 123 6.42 -11.22 -0.32
CA LYS A 123 6.98 -12.33 0.48
C LYS A 123 6.01 -12.84 1.55
N GLN A 124 5.17 -11.97 2.10
CA GLN A 124 4.12 -12.32 3.05
C GLN A 124 2.90 -12.98 2.36
N GLY A 125 2.90 -13.14 1.04
CA GLY A 125 1.82 -13.74 0.27
C GLY A 125 0.58 -12.85 0.11
N LYS A 126 0.72 -11.54 0.27
CA LYS A 126 -0.40 -10.60 0.09
C LYS A 126 -0.73 -10.43 -1.40
N THR A 127 -2.00 -10.22 -1.70
CA THR A 127 -2.44 -9.72 -3.01
C THR A 127 -2.24 -8.21 -3.04
N ILE A 128 -1.53 -7.72 -4.06
CA ILE A 128 -1.21 -6.28 -4.18
C ILE A 128 -1.79 -5.78 -5.49
N LEU A 129 -2.65 -4.77 -5.42
CA LEU A 129 -3.21 -4.06 -6.57
C LEU A 129 -2.68 -2.63 -6.56
N ILE A 130 -2.00 -2.23 -7.64
CA ILE A 130 -1.39 -0.91 -7.76
C ILE A 130 -1.89 -0.25 -9.04
N ALA A 131 -2.51 0.93 -8.93
CA ALA A 131 -2.69 1.85 -10.03
C ALA A 131 -1.46 2.76 -10.10
N GLU A 132 -0.72 2.81 -11.23
CA GLU A 132 0.56 3.50 -11.30
C GLU A 132 0.90 3.93 -12.74
N HIS A 133 1.56 5.08 -12.85
CA HIS A 133 2.11 5.58 -14.12
C HIS A 133 3.62 5.34 -14.23
N ARG A 134 4.35 5.29 -13.12
CA ARG A 134 5.80 5.05 -13.07
C ARG A 134 6.08 3.56 -12.90
N LEU A 135 6.11 2.81 -13.99
CA LEU A 135 6.18 1.34 -13.93
C LEU A 135 7.59 0.77 -13.68
N TYR A 136 8.65 1.57 -13.86
CA TYR A 136 10.03 1.10 -13.84
C TYR A 136 10.46 0.42 -12.53
N TYR A 137 9.94 0.86 -11.39
CA TYR A 137 10.30 0.29 -10.09
C TYR A 137 9.52 -0.98 -9.75
N LEU A 138 8.50 -1.31 -10.55
CA LEU A 138 7.63 -2.47 -10.36
C LEU A 138 8.03 -3.69 -11.21
N HIS A 139 8.95 -3.52 -12.15
CA HIS A 139 9.26 -4.50 -13.20
C HIS A 139 9.45 -5.95 -12.68
N ASP A 140 10.24 -6.14 -11.60
CA ASP A 140 10.51 -7.48 -11.04
C ASP A 140 9.47 -7.92 -9.98
N LEU A 141 8.50 -7.06 -9.67
CA LEU A 141 7.54 -7.29 -8.60
C LEU A 141 6.17 -7.72 -9.10
N VAL A 142 5.79 -7.31 -10.32
CA VAL A 142 4.46 -7.59 -10.87
C VAL A 142 4.35 -9.01 -11.41
N ASP A 143 3.19 -9.61 -11.22
CA ASP A 143 2.85 -10.92 -11.78
C ASP A 143 1.88 -10.76 -12.96
N ARG A 144 1.10 -9.66 -13.01
CA ARG A 144 0.12 -9.35 -14.06
C ARG A 144 0.03 -7.85 -14.27
N VAL A 145 -0.18 -7.42 -15.51
CA VAL A 145 -0.42 -6.02 -15.88
C VAL A 145 -1.81 -5.92 -16.50
N LEU A 146 -2.65 -5.04 -15.97
CA LEU A 146 -4.00 -4.80 -16.45
C LEU A 146 -4.08 -3.41 -17.09
N TYR A 147 -4.44 -3.36 -18.38
CA TYR A 147 -4.73 -2.10 -19.04
C TYR A 147 -6.21 -1.74 -18.85
N VAL A 148 -6.45 -0.63 -18.16
CA VAL A 148 -7.81 -0.12 -17.88
C VAL A 148 -8.05 1.15 -18.67
N LYS A 149 -9.16 1.22 -19.38
CA LYS A 149 -9.60 2.40 -20.12
C LYS A 149 -11.12 2.51 -20.10
N ASP A 150 -11.62 3.71 -19.88
CA ASP A 150 -13.06 3.99 -19.81
C ASP A 150 -13.81 3.13 -18.76
N GLY A 151 -13.16 2.84 -17.63
CA GLY A 151 -13.72 2.03 -16.54
C GLY A 151 -13.76 0.52 -16.81
N GLU A 152 -13.13 0.03 -17.88
CA GLU A 152 -13.10 -1.38 -18.24
C GLU A 152 -11.67 -1.90 -18.38
N ILE A 153 -11.45 -3.16 -17.98
CA ILE A 153 -10.21 -3.87 -18.29
C ILE A 153 -10.24 -4.22 -19.78
N LYS A 154 -9.40 -3.54 -20.57
CA LYS A 154 -9.32 -3.74 -22.02
C LYS A 154 -8.38 -4.88 -22.38
N GLN A 155 -7.32 -5.07 -21.60
CA GLN A 155 -6.30 -6.08 -21.88
C GLN A 155 -5.56 -6.48 -20.60
N GLU A 156 -5.09 -7.71 -20.60
CA GLU A 156 -4.25 -8.27 -19.54
C GLU A 156 -2.97 -8.81 -20.17
N TYR A 157 -1.84 -8.60 -19.51
CA TYR A 157 -0.52 -9.02 -19.95
C TYR A 157 0.23 -9.72 -18.82
N THR A 158 1.05 -10.68 -19.18
CA THR A 158 2.19 -11.05 -18.35
C THR A 158 3.26 -9.97 -18.42
N PRO A 159 4.19 -9.86 -17.44
CA PRO A 159 5.31 -8.91 -17.50
C PRO A 159 6.09 -9.01 -18.81
N ALA A 160 6.40 -10.23 -19.28
CA ALA A 160 7.15 -10.46 -20.51
C ALA A 160 6.41 -9.98 -21.76
N GLU A 161 5.10 -10.18 -21.83
CA GLU A 161 4.27 -9.66 -22.94
C GLU A 161 4.24 -8.14 -22.92
N PHE A 162 4.07 -7.53 -21.73
CA PHE A 162 4.06 -6.08 -21.59
C PHE A 162 5.41 -5.46 -21.98
N ASP A 163 6.53 -6.08 -21.60
CA ASP A 163 7.86 -5.64 -22.00
C ASP A 163 8.13 -5.74 -23.49
N SER A 164 7.47 -6.68 -24.16
CA SER A 164 7.57 -6.86 -25.62
C SER A 164 6.80 -5.81 -26.43
N LEU A 165 5.90 -5.03 -25.81
CA LEU A 165 5.13 -3.98 -26.48
C LEU A 165 6.05 -2.88 -26.99
N SER A 166 5.74 -2.37 -28.19
CA SER A 166 6.46 -1.20 -28.72
C SER A 166 6.22 0.06 -27.87
N ASP A 167 7.18 0.99 -27.89
CA ASP A 167 7.04 2.27 -27.19
C ASP A 167 5.83 3.08 -27.67
N SER A 168 5.46 2.96 -28.95
CA SER A 168 4.25 3.59 -29.51
C SER A 168 2.99 3.02 -28.85
N THR A 169 2.90 1.69 -28.74
CA THR A 169 1.75 1.03 -28.11
C THR A 169 1.62 1.40 -26.64
N ARG A 170 2.75 1.42 -25.89
CA ARG A 170 2.74 1.82 -24.48
C ARG A 170 2.35 3.27 -24.23
N LYS A 171 2.64 4.18 -25.20
CA LYS A 171 2.27 5.60 -25.10
C LYS A 171 0.80 5.87 -25.44
N GLU A 172 0.13 4.96 -26.13
CA GLU A 172 -1.29 5.04 -26.46
C GLU A 172 -2.19 4.47 -25.34
N MET A 173 -1.59 3.73 -24.42
CA MET A 173 -2.24 3.18 -23.23
C MET A 173 -2.32 4.21 -22.11
#